data_48d4de01a116b164d67ac1ca61080f8e
#
_entry.id   48d4de01a116b164d67ac1ca61080f8e
#
_cell.length_a   1.000
_cell.length_b   1.000
_cell.length_c   1.000
_cell.angle_alpha   90.00
_cell.angle_beta   90.00
_cell.angle_gamma   90.00
#
_symmetry.space_group_name_H-M   'P 1'
#
loop_
_entity.id
_entity.type
_entity.pdbx_description
1 polymer ?
#
loop_
_entity_poly.entity_id
_entity_poly.type
_entity_poly.pdbx_seq_one_letter_code
_entity_poly.pdbx_strand_id
1 'polypeptide(L)'
;MRSLVISTKGGSGKSTFVFEILAPFMYEKTKSKVKTYEYDSENQETENYFATSLLDSQIIKTNNDEMIGDDLFKHKSEKEFIVDVGGGSRAAEFILSSGSFFNHLFDRIFIPLNCGVQDAVNAIATYKEIVNQGFPAEKITFVLSQADFESVAENKTMFVAFLGSNEMPKAKSGFGFDGYLKQELGKKTDYLFAPYNQRLFWSKLQGKLAYELHDDLPKFQELLKSNKDEEIMAGQKNVRIITEIDRWVDRMKKLTFPALEKIYV
;
A
#
# COMPACT_ATOMS: atom_id res chain seq x y z
N MET A 1 -5.82 0.56 14.74
CA MET A 1 -5.26 -0.64 14.02
C MET A 1 -3.77 -0.50 13.85
N ARG A 2 -3.02 -1.49 14.29
CA ARG A 2 -1.56 -1.58 14.12
C ARG A 2 -1.28 -2.46 12.91
N SER A 3 -0.69 -1.88 11.88
CA SER A 3 -0.57 -2.52 10.56
C SER A 3 0.88 -2.72 10.17
N LEU A 4 1.17 -3.87 9.57
CA LEU A 4 2.42 -4.15 8.88
C LEU A 4 2.17 -4.25 7.38
N VAL A 5 2.97 -3.57 6.59
CA VAL A 5 2.99 -3.71 5.12
C VAL A 5 4.33 -4.31 4.73
N ILE A 6 4.31 -5.50 4.15
CA ILE A 6 5.53 -6.28 3.89
C ILE A 6 5.40 -7.10 2.61
N SER A 7 6.50 -7.22 1.87
CA SER A 7 6.61 -8.12 0.72
C SER A 7 8.08 -8.41 0.48
N THR A 8 8.43 -9.67 0.28
CA THR A 8 9.80 -10.09 -0.05
C THR A 8 10.25 -9.64 -1.43
N LYS A 9 9.36 -9.05 -2.24
CA LYS A 9 9.69 -8.48 -3.55
C LYS A 9 9.80 -6.96 -3.48
N GLY A 10 10.89 -6.40 -4.05
CA GLY A 10 11.00 -4.97 -4.30
C GLY A 10 10.01 -4.50 -5.38
N GLY A 11 9.55 -3.23 -5.31
CA GLY A 11 8.65 -2.65 -6.30
C GLY A 11 7.21 -3.20 -6.30
N SER A 12 6.78 -3.91 -5.27
CA SER A 12 5.41 -4.44 -5.14
C SER A 12 4.34 -3.41 -4.79
N GLY A 13 4.71 -2.14 -4.58
CA GLY A 13 3.78 -1.06 -4.24
C GLY A 13 3.57 -0.85 -2.73
N LYS A 14 4.45 -1.37 -1.87
CA LYS A 14 4.35 -1.24 -0.40
C LYS A 14 4.20 0.22 0.04
N SER A 15 5.22 1.03 -0.21
CA SER A 15 5.24 2.42 0.26
C SER A 15 4.13 3.27 -0.36
N THR A 16 3.76 3.01 -1.64
CA THR A 16 2.57 3.64 -2.23
C THR A 16 1.30 3.27 -1.46
N PHE A 17 1.13 2.00 -1.10
CA PHE A 17 -0.01 1.57 -0.31
C PHE A 17 0.01 2.18 1.10
N VAL A 18 1.16 2.21 1.77
CA VAL A 18 1.32 2.83 3.09
C VAL A 18 0.96 4.30 3.07
N PHE A 19 1.66 5.09 2.26
CA PHE A 19 1.59 6.53 2.33
C PHE A 19 0.39 7.12 1.59
N GLU A 20 0.04 6.56 0.44
CA GLU A 20 -1.00 7.15 -0.42
C GLU A 20 -2.40 6.54 -0.21
N ILE A 21 -2.51 5.41 0.48
CA ILE A 21 -3.80 4.72 0.64
C ILE A 21 -4.13 4.45 2.11
N LEU A 22 -3.28 3.67 2.82
CA LEU A 22 -3.59 3.21 4.17
C LEU A 22 -3.54 4.34 5.19
N ALA A 23 -2.52 5.21 5.10
CA ALA A 23 -2.41 6.36 5.99
C ALA A 23 -3.56 7.37 5.80
N PRO A 24 -3.94 7.80 4.58
CA PRO A 24 -5.14 8.60 4.37
C PRO A 24 -6.42 7.94 4.90
N PHE A 25 -6.58 6.63 4.72
CA PHE A 25 -7.71 5.90 5.28
C PHE A 25 -7.76 5.98 6.82
N MET A 26 -6.63 5.71 7.49
CA MET A 26 -6.54 5.79 8.95
C MET A 26 -6.77 7.23 9.45
N TYR A 27 -6.24 8.24 8.75
CA TYR A 27 -6.52 9.63 9.04
C TYR A 27 -8.03 9.97 8.95
N GLU A 28 -8.70 9.48 7.92
CA GLU A 28 -10.15 9.67 7.76
C GLU A 28 -10.94 9.11 8.96
N LYS A 29 -10.50 7.98 9.50
CA LYS A 29 -11.13 7.33 10.66
C LYS A 29 -10.87 8.04 11.98
N THR A 30 -9.66 8.51 12.19
CA THR A 30 -9.22 9.01 13.50
C THR A 30 -9.18 10.52 13.58
N LYS A 31 -9.07 11.21 12.45
CA LYS A 31 -8.80 12.65 12.32
C LYS A 31 -7.54 13.09 13.09
N SER A 32 -6.63 12.16 13.28
CA SER A 32 -5.34 12.36 13.95
C SER A 32 -4.20 12.00 13.01
N LYS A 33 -3.02 12.63 13.22
CA LYS A 33 -1.83 12.25 12.47
C LYS A 33 -1.56 10.77 12.60
N VAL A 34 -1.27 10.13 11.47
CA VAL A 34 -1.00 8.69 11.40
C VAL A 34 0.48 8.46 11.64
N LYS A 35 0.80 7.65 12.63
CA LYS A 35 2.18 7.24 12.88
C LYS A 35 2.62 6.21 11.86
N THR A 36 3.77 6.44 11.25
CA THR A 36 4.39 5.51 10.32
C THR A 36 5.83 5.23 10.70
N TYR A 37 6.22 3.98 10.66
CA TYR A 37 7.58 3.51 10.93
C TYR A 37 8.13 2.86 9.66
N GLU A 38 9.16 3.43 9.09
CA GLU A 38 9.81 2.91 7.88
C GLU A 38 11.10 2.18 8.23
N TYR A 39 11.12 0.88 7.91
CA TYR A 39 12.28 0.00 8.03
C TYR A 39 12.87 -0.26 6.64
N ASP A 40 13.39 0.79 6.02
CA ASP A 40 14.13 0.69 4.76
C ASP A 40 15.36 1.60 4.82
N SER A 41 16.56 1.03 4.64
CA SER A 41 17.80 1.81 4.63
C SER A 41 18.18 2.32 3.24
N GLU A 42 17.56 1.76 2.20
CA GLU A 42 17.92 2.04 0.82
C GLU A 42 16.98 3.05 0.17
N ASN A 43 15.67 2.94 0.48
CA ASN A 43 14.64 3.79 -0.11
C ASN A 43 13.81 4.43 1.02
N GLN A 44 14.20 5.64 1.41
CA GLN A 44 13.55 6.39 2.48
C GLN A 44 12.36 7.18 1.91
N GLU A 45 11.24 6.51 1.69
CA GLU A 45 10.03 7.13 1.14
C GLU A 45 9.45 8.23 2.05
N THR A 46 9.60 8.10 3.37
CA THR A 46 9.20 9.12 4.35
C THR A 46 9.78 10.50 4.03
N GLU A 47 11.01 10.58 3.54
CA GLU A 47 11.65 11.85 3.19
C GLU A 47 10.95 12.58 2.03
N ASN A 48 10.20 11.88 1.21
CA ASN A 48 9.42 12.45 0.11
C ASN A 48 8.15 13.19 0.59
N TYR A 49 7.77 13.04 1.86
CA TYR A 49 6.52 13.61 2.41
C TYR A 49 6.79 14.66 3.50
N PHE A 50 7.83 15.47 3.32
CA PHE A 50 8.34 16.44 4.31
C PHE A 50 7.36 17.59 4.67
N ALA A 51 6.35 17.86 3.85
CA ALA A 51 5.37 18.94 4.03
C ALA A 51 3.96 18.42 4.37
N THR A 52 3.79 17.11 4.58
CA THR A 52 2.47 16.55 4.92
C THR A 52 2.04 16.93 6.33
N SER A 53 0.76 17.22 6.50
CA SER A 53 0.14 17.46 7.79
C SER A 53 -0.46 16.21 8.42
N LEU A 54 -0.58 15.11 7.65
CA LEU A 54 -1.32 13.92 8.03
C LEU A 54 -0.45 12.84 8.68
N LEU A 55 0.86 12.92 8.55
CA LEU A 55 1.78 11.90 9.05
C LEU A 55 2.60 12.37 10.24
N ASP A 56 2.95 11.41 11.08
CA ASP A 56 4.01 11.45 12.09
C ASP A 56 4.95 10.28 11.78
N SER A 57 5.91 10.51 10.90
CA SER A 57 6.74 9.47 10.31
C SER A 57 8.11 9.39 10.92
N GLN A 58 8.60 8.19 11.17
CA GLN A 58 9.95 7.91 11.67
C GLN A 58 10.64 6.86 10.81
N ILE A 59 11.88 7.16 10.42
CA ILE A 59 12.76 6.18 9.76
C ILE A 59 13.56 5.48 10.85
N ILE A 60 13.41 4.17 10.95
CA ILE A 60 14.14 3.36 11.91
C ILE A 60 15.36 2.75 11.22
N LYS A 61 16.52 3.31 11.55
CA LYS A 61 17.82 2.83 11.07
C LYS A 61 18.34 1.81 12.09
N THR A 62 18.25 0.53 11.75
CA THR A 62 18.88 -0.51 12.56
C THR A 62 20.13 -0.99 11.85
N ASN A 63 21.24 -1.02 12.58
CA ASN A 63 22.48 -1.64 12.12
C ASN A 63 22.50 -3.15 12.45
N ASN A 64 21.49 -3.65 13.12
CA ASN A 64 21.40 -5.02 13.59
C ASN A 64 19.95 -5.49 13.56
N ASP A 65 19.65 -6.44 12.70
CA ASP A 65 18.29 -6.93 12.43
C ASP A 65 17.67 -7.63 13.66
N GLU A 66 18.48 -8.11 14.59
CA GLU A 66 18.03 -8.69 15.87
C GLU A 66 17.32 -7.67 16.78
N MET A 67 17.55 -6.35 16.57
CA MET A 67 16.95 -5.29 17.39
C MET A 67 15.63 -4.77 16.86
N ILE A 68 15.20 -5.15 15.66
CA ILE A 68 13.97 -4.61 15.04
C ILE A 68 12.74 -4.95 15.90
N GLY A 69 12.66 -6.18 16.37
CA GLY A 69 11.59 -6.63 17.26
C GLY A 69 11.51 -5.84 18.56
N ASP A 70 12.65 -5.55 19.17
CA ASP A 70 12.74 -4.80 20.43
C ASP A 70 12.34 -3.34 20.25
N ASP A 71 12.74 -2.71 19.14
CA ASP A 71 12.37 -1.32 18.86
C ASP A 71 10.86 -1.21 18.60
N LEU A 72 10.27 -2.11 17.81
CA LEU A 72 8.83 -2.15 17.62
C LEU A 72 8.08 -2.44 18.91
N PHE A 73 8.63 -3.26 19.79
CA PHE A 73 7.99 -3.59 21.07
C PHE A 73 7.85 -2.38 22.00
N LYS A 74 8.70 -1.36 21.86
CA LYS A 74 8.56 -0.08 22.57
C LYS A 74 7.25 0.65 22.20
N HIS A 75 6.75 0.41 20.98
CA HIS A 75 5.52 1.01 20.44
C HIS A 75 4.27 0.17 20.69
N LYS A 76 4.35 -0.94 21.41
CA LYS A 76 3.21 -1.84 21.71
C LYS A 76 2.04 -1.18 22.42
N SER A 77 2.29 -0.08 23.15
CA SER A 77 1.27 0.70 23.84
C SER A 77 0.52 1.67 22.92
N GLU A 78 1.01 1.87 21.71
CA GLU A 78 0.36 2.73 20.72
C GLU A 78 -0.85 2.01 20.13
N LYS A 79 -1.95 2.74 20.01
CA LYS A 79 -3.21 2.15 19.53
C LYS A 79 -3.19 1.93 18.01
N GLU A 80 -2.49 2.81 17.28
CA GLU A 80 -2.54 2.86 15.82
C GLU A 80 -1.20 3.29 15.25
N PHE A 81 -0.69 2.51 14.31
CA PHE A 81 0.47 2.85 13.50
C PHE A 81 0.56 1.94 12.27
N ILE A 82 1.40 2.35 11.32
CA ILE A 82 1.75 1.56 10.15
C ILE A 82 3.26 1.33 10.15
N VAL A 83 3.67 0.10 9.89
CA VAL A 83 5.08 -0.26 9.64
C VAL A 83 5.24 -0.58 8.16
N ASP A 84 6.14 0.13 7.48
CA ASP A 84 6.59 -0.17 6.11
C ASP A 84 7.96 -0.84 6.17
N VAL A 85 8.06 -2.05 5.64
CA VAL A 85 9.32 -2.80 5.63
C VAL A 85 9.87 -2.88 4.22
N GLY A 86 11.14 -2.55 4.05
CA GLY A 86 11.86 -2.67 2.79
C GLY A 86 11.73 -4.04 2.14
N GLY A 87 11.89 -4.13 0.82
CA GLY A 87 11.76 -5.39 0.08
C GLY A 87 12.99 -6.28 0.16
N GLY A 88 12.91 -7.43 -0.50
CA GLY A 88 14.05 -8.36 -0.65
C GLY A 88 14.42 -9.11 0.63
N SER A 89 15.72 -9.24 0.88
CA SER A 89 16.25 -9.93 2.05
C SER A 89 15.80 -9.33 3.37
N ARG A 90 15.64 -8.01 3.40
CA ARG A 90 15.20 -7.27 4.60
C ARG A 90 13.82 -7.69 5.09
N ALA A 91 12.87 -7.90 4.16
CA ALA A 91 11.56 -8.41 4.53
C ALA A 91 11.64 -9.83 5.12
N ALA A 92 12.47 -10.70 4.52
CA ALA A 92 12.68 -12.06 5.03
C ALA A 92 13.34 -12.05 6.44
N GLU A 93 14.37 -11.24 6.63
CA GLU A 93 15.05 -11.05 7.92
C GLU A 93 14.10 -10.51 8.98
N PHE A 94 13.27 -9.51 8.63
CA PHE A 94 12.23 -8.97 9.50
C PHE A 94 11.23 -10.04 9.95
N ILE A 95 10.75 -10.89 9.03
CA ILE A 95 9.83 -11.97 9.36
C ILE A 95 10.49 -12.97 10.31
N LEU A 96 11.73 -13.37 10.03
CA LEU A 96 12.45 -14.35 10.83
C LEU A 96 12.80 -13.82 12.23
N SER A 97 13.26 -12.58 12.33
CA SER A 97 13.64 -11.94 13.60
C SER A 97 12.45 -11.62 14.50
N SER A 98 11.31 -11.26 13.91
CA SER A 98 10.12 -10.89 14.68
C SER A 98 9.38 -12.08 15.27
N GLY A 99 9.45 -13.27 14.67
CA GLY A 99 8.95 -14.54 15.20
C GLY A 99 7.55 -14.45 15.83
N SER A 100 7.42 -14.97 17.06
CA SER A 100 6.15 -14.96 17.80
C SER A 100 5.65 -13.57 18.22
N PHE A 101 6.48 -12.52 18.09
CA PHE A 101 6.08 -11.16 18.43
C PHE A 101 5.05 -10.56 17.47
N PHE A 102 4.95 -11.05 16.23
CA PHE A 102 3.96 -10.59 15.26
C PHE A 102 2.54 -10.49 15.84
N ASN A 103 2.10 -11.52 16.55
CA ASN A 103 0.77 -11.60 17.13
C ASN A 103 0.49 -10.53 18.19
N HIS A 104 1.53 -10.02 18.83
CA HIS A 104 1.43 -9.02 19.89
C HIS A 104 1.58 -7.59 19.34
N LEU A 105 2.24 -7.45 18.21
CA LEU A 105 2.56 -6.14 17.63
C LEU A 105 1.53 -5.67 16.62
N PHE A 106 1.01 -6.58 15.80
CA PHE A 106 0.16 -6.23 14.67
C PHE A 106 -1.25 -6.79 14.78
N ASP A 107 -2.21 -5.97 14.40
CA ASP A 107 -3.61 -6.37 14.26
C ASP A 107 -3.88 -6.89 12.85
N ARG A 108 -3.13 -6.37 11.85
CA ARG A 108 -3.25 -6.73 10.42
C ARG A 108 -1.90 -6.71 9.72
N ILE A 109 -1.74 -7.62 8.76
CA ILE A 109 -0.60 -7.63 7.82
C ILE A 109 -1.14 -7.51 6.40
N PHE A 110 -0.53 -6.61 5.64
CA PHE A 110 -0.82 -6.39 4.23
C PHE A 110 0.35 -6.85 3.37
N ILE A 111 0.05 -7.65 2.34
CA ILE A 111 1.04 -8.17 1.40
C ILE A 111 0.74 -7.62 -0.01
N PRO A 112 1.40 -6.53 -0.41
CA PRO A 112 1.23 -5.98 -1.76
C PRO A 112 1.88 -6.87 -2.82
N LEU A 113 1.18 -6.97 -3.97
CA LEU A 113 1.68 -7.65 -5.17
C LEU A 113 1.16 -6.97 -6.43
N ASN A 114 1.94 -7.05 -7.50
CA ASN A 114 1.53 -6.64 -8.85
C ASN A 114 0.90 -7.82 -9.62
N CYS A 115 0.44 -7.59 -10.83
CA CYS A 115 -0.31 -8.59 -11.62
C CYS A 115 0.54 -9.73 -12.21
N GLY A 116 1.87 -9.73 -12.01
CA GLY A 116 2.78 -10.75 -12.58
C GLY A 116 2.71 -12.11 -11.91
N VAL A 117 3.07 -13.17 -12.65
CA VAL A 117 3.18 -14.54 -12.11
C VAL A 117 4.16 -14.61 -10.95
N GLN A 118 5.36 -14.01 -11.12
CA GLN A 118 6.37 -14.01 -10.06
C GLN A 118 5.93 -13.22 -8.82
N ASP A 119 5.12 -12.17 -9.01
CA ASP A 119 4.54 -11.41 -7.91
C ASP A 119 3.58 -12.28 -7.09
N ALA A 120 2.74 -13.06 -7.78
CA ALA A 120 1.82 -14.00 -7.14
C ALA A 120 2.59 -15.05 -6.32
N VAL A 121 3.64 -15.65 -6.90
CA VAL A 121 4.48 -16.67 -6.22
C VAL A 121 5.15 -16.07 -4.97
N ASN A 122 5.76 -14.90 -5.10
CA ASN A 122 6.44 -14.23 -3.97
C ASN A 122 5.45 -13.82 -2.86
N ALA A 123 4.27 -13.33 -3.22
CA ALA A 123 3.25 -12.96 -2.24
C ALA A 123 2.75 -14.18 -1.44
N ILE A 124 2.53 -15.31 -2.11
CA ILE A 124 2.17 -16.57 -1.46
C ILE A 124 3.29 -17.08 -0.56
N ALA A 125 4.55 -16.99 -1.00
CA ALA A 125 5.70 -17.37 -0.18
C ALA A 125 5.77 -16.50 1.09
N THR A 126 5.66 -15.18 0.95
CA THR A 126 5.62 -14.24 2.08
C THR A 126 4.49 -14.59 3.06
N TYR A 127 3.28 -14.86 2.55
CA TYR A 127 2.14 -15.28 3.37
C TYR A 127 2.44 -16.55 4.16
N LYS A 128 2.95 -17.60 3.48
CA LYS A 128 3.28 -18.89 4.15
C LYS A 128 4.31 -18.70 5.25
N GLU A 129 5.31 -17.88 5.02
CA GLU A 129 6.36 -17.61 6.00
C GLU A 129 5.80 -16.90 7.24
N ILE A 130 4.97 -15.87 7.07
CA ILE A 130 4.29 -15.16 8.17
C ILE A 130 3.39 -16.12 8.97
N VAL A 131 2.61 -16.96 8.30
CA VAL A 131 1.74 -17.95 8.96
C VAL A 131 2.57 -19.00 9.71
N ASN A 132 3.71 -19.44 9.17
CA ASN A 132 4.62 -20.37 9.83
C ASN A 132 5.25 -19.77 11.12
N GLN A 133 5.37 -18.43 11.19
CA GLN A 133 5.76 -17.72 12.42
C GLN A 133 4.60 -17.58 13.43
N GLY A 134 3.43 -18.15 13.13
CA GLY A 134 2.28 -18.20 14.03
C GLY A 134 1.30 -17.03 13.90
N PHE A 135 1.44 -16.15 12.91
CA PHE A 135 0.47 -15.08 12.71
C PHE A 135 -0.85 -15.64 12.13
N PRO A 136 -2.02 -15.21 12.64
CA PRO A 136 -3.32 -15.71 12.17
C PRO A 136 -3.57 -15.41 10.70
N ALA A 137 -3.84 -16.44 9.92
CA ALA A 137 -4.06 -16.34 8.48
C ALA A 137 -5.20 -15.37 8.08
N GLU A 138 -6.26 -15.31 8.88
CA GLU A 138 -7.42 -14.41 8.68
C GLU A 138 -7.11 -12.94 8.94
N LYS A 139 -5.95 -12.65 9.52
CA LYS A 139 -5.45 -11.28 9.73
C LYS A 139 -4.48 -10.81 8.65
N ILE A 140 -4.29 -11.61 7.59
CA ILE A 140 -3.46 -11.27 6.45
C ILE A 140 -4.34 -10.90 5.26
N THR A 141 -4.06 -9.77 4.62
CA THR A 141 -4.79 -9.28 3.46
C THR A 141 -3.82 -9.02 2.31
N PHE A 142 -4.10 -9.59 1.14
CA PHE A 142 -3.35 -9.27 -0.06
C PHE A 142 -3.79 -7.93 -0.65
N VAL A 143 -2.83 -7.13 -1.10
CA VAL A 143 -3.08 -5.85 -1.75
C VAL A 143 -2.71 -5.98 -3.22
N LEU A 144 -3.71 -5.99 -4.08
CA LEU A 144 -3.56 -6.09 -5.53
C LEU A 144 -3.23 -4.69 -6.07
N SER A 145 -1.92 -4.40 -6.14
CA SER A 145 -1.37 -3.09 -6.48
C SER A 145 -1.46 -2.80 -7.98
N GLN A 146 -1.51 -1.52 -8.35
CA GLN A 146 -1.64 -1.07 -9.74
C GLN A 146 -2.95 -1.50 -10.42
N ALA A 147 -4.04 -1.52 -9.67
CA ALA A 147 -5.38 -1.77 -10.20
C ALA A 147 -5.84 -0.56 -11.06
N ASP A 148 -5.83 -0.71 -12.39
CA ASP A 148 -6.01 0.42 -13.32
C ASP A 148 -7.48 0.68 -13.68
N PHE A 149 -8.37 -0.29 -13.48
CA PHE A 149 -9.77 -0.18 -13.84
C PHE A 149 -10.64 0.33 -12.69
N GLU A 150 -11.75 0.97 -13.03
CA GLU A 150 -12.72 1.45 -12.03
C GLU A 150 -13.55 0.33 -11.42
N SER A 151 -13.78 -0.75 -12.15
CA SER A 151 -14.61 -1.86 -11.69
C SER A 151 -13.77 -2.99 -11.06
N VAL A 152 -14.34 -3.64 -10.03
CA VAL A 152 -13.76 -4.83 -9.41
C VAL A 152 -13.63 -5.98 -10.41
N ALA A 153 -14.61 -6.13 -11.31
CA ALA A 153 -14.62 -7.21 -12.29
C ALA A 153 -13.46 -7.10 -13.27
N GLU A 154 -13.23 -5.92 -13.83
CA GLU A 154 -12.11 -5.65 -14.73
C GLU A 154 -10.77 -5.78 -14.04
N ASN A 155 -10.62 -5.28 -12.82
CA ASN A 155 -9.39 -5.43 -12.06
C ASN A 155 -9.05 -6.91 -11.80
N LYS A 156 -10.04 -7.79 -11.59
CA LYS A 156 -9.79 -9.23 -11.45
C LYS A 156 -9.11 -9.84 -12.69
N THR A 157 -9.40 -9.34 -13.87
CA THR A 157 -8.78 -9.84 -15.11
C THR A 157 -7.30 -9.52 -15.19
N MET A 158 -6.83 -8.44 -14.56
CA MET A 158 -5.40 -8.12 -14.46
C MET A 158 -4.64 -9.13 -13.57
N PHE A 159 -5.28 -9.58 -12.49
CA PHE A 159 -4.66 -10.45 -11.50
C PHE A 159 -4.98 -11.94 -11.70
N VAL A 160 -5.19 -12.33 -12.95
CA VAL A 160 -5.54 -13.72 -13.31
C VAL A 160 -4.53 -14.74 -12.77
N ALA A 161 -3.23 -14.45 -12.79
CA ALA A 161 -2.22 -15.33 -12.24
C ALA A 161 -2.47 -15.62 -10.75
N PHE A 162 -2.86 -14.62 -9.99
CA PHE A 162 -3.12 -14.72 -8.57
C PHE A 162 -4.52 -15.26 -8.26
N LEU A 163 -5.56 -14.68 -8.86
CA LEU A 163 -6.96 -14.98 -8.56
C LEU A 163 -7.54 -16.16 -9.36
N GLY A 164 -6.98 -16.43 -10.54
CA GLY A 164 -7.56 -17.36 -11.51
C GLY A 164 -8.62 -16.71 -12.41
N SER A 165 -9.17 -17.49 -13.31
CA SER A 165 -10.27 -17.10 -14.20
C SER A 165 -11.10 -18.33 -14.60
N ASN A 166 -12.41 -18.17 -14.63
CA ASN A 166 -13.31 -19.20 -15.15
C ASN A 166 -13.42 -19.18 -16.68
N GLU A 167 -12.95 -18.11 -17.32
CA GLU A 167 -13.10 -17.85 -18.75
C GLU A 167 -11.86 -18.24 -19.57
N MET A 168 -10.71 -18.43 -18.91
CA MET A 168 -9.48 -18.79 -19.62
C MET A 168 -9.53 -20.25 -20.12
N PRO A 169 -9.14 -20.50 -21.38
CA PRO A 169 -9.07 -21.86 -21.90
C PRO A 169 -7.99 -22.66 -21.18
N LYS A 170 -8.31 -23.90 -20.81
CA LYS A 170 -7.34 -24.86 -20.26
C LYS A 170 -6.57 -25.53 -21.39
N ALA A 171 -5.28 -25.79 -21.18
CA ALA A 171 -4.41 -26.41 -22.19
C ALA A 171 -4.86 -27.80 -22.65
N LYS A 172 -5.67 -28.53 -21.88
CA LYS A 172 -6.08 -29.92 -22.18
C LYS A 172 -7.59 -30.14 -22.38
N SER A 173 -8.45 -29.26 -22.01
CA SER A 173 -9.91 -29.20 -22.34
C SER A 173 -10.65 -28.31 -21.33
N GLY A 174 -11.68 -27.61 -21.80
CA GLY A 174 -12.56 -26.78 -20.97
C GLY A 174 -12.02 -25.39 -20.67
N PHE A 175 -12.73 -24.67 -19.80
CA PHE A 175 -12.41 -23.33 -19.39
C PHE A 175 -12.09 -23.30 -17.89
N GLY A 176 -11.35 -22.26 -17.49
CA GLY A 176 -11.03 -21.97 -16.10
C GLY A 176 -9.58 -22.28 -15.74
N PHE A 177 -8.97 -21.34 -15.06
CA PHE A 177 -7.63 -21.40 -14.50
C PHE A 177 -7.71 -21.11 -13.00
N ASP A 178 -7.26 -22.05 -12.18
CA ASP A 178 -7.13 -21.81 -10.75
C ASP A 178 -5.88 -20.98 -10.50
N GLY A 179 -6.04 -19.74 -10.02
CA GLY A 179 -4.90 -18.87 -9.68
C GLY A 179 -4.11 -19.40 -8.47
N TYR A 180 -2.92 -18.86 -8.28
CA TYR A 180 -2.03 -19.27 -7.19
C TYR A 180 -2.69 -19.19 -5.82
N LEU A 181 -3.56 -18.19 -5.58
CA LEU A 181 -4.30 -18.07 -4.33
C LEU A 181 -5.08 -19.35 -4.00
N LYS A 182 -5.84 -19.87 -4.97
CA LYS A 182 -6.66 -21.08 -4.77
C LYS A 182 -5.81 -22.35 -4.75
N GLN A 183 -4.82 -22.44 -5.65
CA GLN A 183 -3.94 -23.61 -5.76
C GLN A 183 -3.13 -23.84 -4.49
N GLU A 184 -2.58 -22.76 -3.92
CA GLU A 184 -1.59 -22.86 -2.84
C GLU A 184 -2.20 -22.73 -1.44
N LEU A 185 -3.28 -21.94 -1.29
CA LEU A 185 -3.89 -21.70 0.01
C LEU A 185 -5.23 -22.41 0.18
N GLY A 186 -5.89 -22.80 -0.90
CA GLY A 186 -7.14 -23.59 -0.87
C GLY A 186 -8.32 -22.92 -0.16
N LYS A 187 -8.08 -21.80 0.52
CA LYS A 187 -9.04 -21.02 1.32
C LYS A 187 -9.31 -19.67 0.69
N LYS A 188 -10.46 -19.13 0.98
CA LYS A 188 -10.78 -17.75 0.67
C LYS A 188 -9.97 -16.86 1.62
N THR A 189 -8.93 -16.22 1.09
CA THR A 189 -8.13 -15.22 1.81
C THR A 189 -8.55 -13.85 1.34
N ASP A 190 -8.57 -12.88 2.24
CA ASP A 190 -8.98 -11.52 1.93
C ASP A 190 -7.97 -10.82 1.01
N TYR A 191 -8.50 -10.08 0.06
CA TYR A 191 -7.72 -9.20 -0.79
C TYR A 191 -8.48 -7.91 -1.06
N LEU A 192 -7.74 -6.86 -1.38
CA LEU A 192 -8.27 -5.58 -1.83
C LEU A 192 -7.49 -5.07 -3.05
N PHE A 193 -8.08 -4.18 -3.81
CA PHE A 193 -7.43 -3.51 -4.92
C PHE A 193 -6.89 -2.17 -4.48
N ALA A 194 -5.65 -1.87 -4.86
CA ALA A 194 -5.00 -0.58 -4.66
C ALA A 194 -4.79 0.09 -6.02
N PRO A 195 -5.53 1.16 -6.34
CA PRO A 195 -5.39 1.84 -7.62
C PRO A 195 -4.04 2.51 -7.74
N TYR A 196 -3.54 2.63 -8.96
CA TYR A 196 -2.31 3.32 -9.29
C TYR A 196 -2.58 4.58 -10.13
N ASN A 197 -1.73 5.58 -9.96
CA ASN A 197 -1.67 6.73 -10.83
C ASN A 197 -0.21 7.17 -10.99
N GLN A 198 0.26 7.23 -12.22
CA GLN A 198 1.62 7.69 -12.51
C GLN A 198 1.90 9.14 -12.05
N ARG A 199 0.84 9.92 -11.77
CA ARG A 199 0.96 11.29 -11.26
C ARG A 199 1.26 11.36 -9.77
N LEU A 200 1.25 10.23 -9.04
CA LEU A 200 1.60 10.22 -7.61
C LEU A 200 3.02 10.73 -7.31
N PHE A 201 3.91 10.73 -8.29
CA PHE A 201 5.22 11.38 -8.12
C PHE A 201 5.11 12.89 -7.85
N TRP A 202 4.00 13.55 -8.26
CA TRP A 202 3.77 14.96 -7.96
C TRP A 202 3.50 15.21 -6.47
N SER A 203 2.82 14.32 -5.79
CA SER A 203 2.62 14.40 -4.33
C SER A 203 3.97 14.44 -3.64
N LYS A 204 4.88 13.53 -4.01
CA LYS A 204 6.25 13.49 -3.51
C LYS A 204 7.04 14.77 -3.81
N LEU A 205 6.94 15.33 -5.01
CA LEU A 205 7.59 16.61 -5.35
C LEU A 205 7.06 17.79 -4.53
N GLN A 206 5.81 17.75 -4.10
CA GLN A 206 5.23 18.77 -3.21
C GLN A 206 5.46 18.45 -1.72
N GLY A 207 6.05 17.30 -1.40
CA GLY A 207 6.24 16.85 -0.02
C GLY A 207 4.95 16.48 0.71
N LYS A 208 3.85 16.28 -0.02
CA LYS A 208 2.52 16.01 0.51
C LYS A 208 1.97 14.69 0.01
N LEU A 209 1.02 14.12 0.73
CA LEU A 209 0.23 13.01 0.20
C LEU A 209 -0.69 13.49 -0.93
N ALA A 210 -0.96 12.63 -1.90
CA ALA A 210 -1.92 12.92 -2.98
C ALA A 210 -3.30 13.35 -2.42
N TYR A 211 -3.67 12.78 -1.29
CA TYR A 211 -4.89 13.09 -0.55
C TYR A 211 -4.99 14.58 -0.13
N GLU A 212 -3.86 15.26 0.11
CA GLU A 212 -3.79 16.66 0.55
C GLU A 212 -3.69 17.66 -0.62
N LEU A 213 -3.38 17.20 -1.83
CA LEU A 213 -3.09 18.11 -2.96
C LEU A 213 -4.31 18.90 -3.43
N HIS A 214 -5.51 18.40 -3.16
CA HIS A 214 -6.76 19.12 -3.45
C HIS A 214 -6.78 20.51 -2.79
N ASP A 215 -6.26 20.61 -1.58
CA ASP A 215 -6.22 21.85 -0.82
C ASP A 215 -5.34 22.93 -1.46
N ASP A 216 -4.41 22.54 -2.34
CA ASP A 216 -3.57 23.46 -3.10
C ASP A 216 -4.23 23.97 -4.42
N LEU A 217 -5.36 23.40 -4.83
CA LEU A 217 -6.04 23.75 -6.08
C LEU A 217 -6.35 25.27 -6.20
N PRO A 218 -6.88 25.96 -5.16
CA PRO A 218 -7.14 27.40 -5.23
C PRO A 218 -5.89 28.22 -5.54
N LYS A 219 -4.73 27.85 -4.96
CA LYS A 219 -3.45 28.52 -5.21
C LYS A 219 -3.07 28.48 -6.70
N PHE A 220 -3.25 27.34 -7.35
CA PHE A 220 -2.93 27.21 -8.77
C PHE A 220 -3.98 27.83 -9.67
N GLN A 221 -5.25 27.89 -9.24
CA GLN A 221 -6.30 28.63 -9.95
C GLN A 221 -6.06 30.14 -9.95
N GLU A 222 -5.47 30.70 -8.90
CA GLU A 222 -5.08 32.13 -8.87
C GLU A 222 -4.02 32.45 -9.94
N LEU A 223 -3.09 31.53 -10.23
CA LEU A 223 -2.10 31.73 -11.30
C LEU A 223 -2.74 31.90 -12.67
N LEU A 224 -3.95 31.36 -12.90
CA LEU A 224 -4.66 31.50 -14.16
C LEU A 224 -5.14 32.96 -14.41
N LYS A 225 -5.20 33.78 -13.37
CA LYS A 225 -5.59 35.19 -13.44
C LYS A 225 -4.40 36.14 -13.62
N SER A 226 -3.18 35.60 -13.68
CA SER A 226 -1.97 36.41 -13.86
C SER A 226 -1.89 37.03 -15.23
N ASN A 227 -1.17 38.15 -15.33
CA ASN A 227 -0.83 38.79 -16.60
C ASN A 227 0.46 38.27 -17.24
N LYS A 228 1.08 37.25 -16.65
CA LYS A 228 2.32 36.62 -17.10
C LYS A 228 2.04 35.23 -17.68
N ASP A 229 2.40 35.02 -18.93
CA ASP A 229 2.15 33.75 -19.63
C ASP A 229 2.75 32.54 -18.90
N GLU A 230 3.95 32.67 -18.32
CA GLU A 230 4.61 31.59 -17.56
C GLU A 230 3.79 31.17 -16.33
N GLU A 231 3.21 32.12 -15.59
CA GLU A 231 2.37 31.85 -14.42
C GLU A 231 1.04 31.19 -14.85
N ILE A 232 0.44 31.65 -15.94
CA ILE A 232 -0.77 31.03 -16.50
C ILE A 232 -0.50 29.60 -16.93
N MET A 233 0.59 29.35 -17.66
CA MET A 233 0.98 28.00 -18.08
C MET A 233 1.25 27.08 -16.89
N ALA A 234 1.95 27.58 -15.86
CA ALA A 234 2.18 26.84 -14.62
C ALA A 234 0.85 26.51 -13.91
N GLY A 235 -0.07 27.48 -13.82
CA GLY A 235 -1.41 27.30 -13.28
C GLY A 235 -2.19 26.21 -14.02
N GLN A 236 -2.26 26.27 -15.34
CA GLN A 236 -2.96 25.28 -16.16
C GLN A 236 -2.42 23.86 -15.95
N LYS A 237 -1.08 23.71 -15.97
CA LYS A 237 -0.40 22.42 -15.78
C LYS A 237 -0.73 21.83 -14.41
N ASN A 238 -0.61 22.61 -13.34
CA ASN A 238 -0.83 22.12 -11.98
C ASN A 238 -2.31 21.82 -11.70
N VAL A 239 -3.24 22.67 -12.16
CA VAL A 239 -4.68 22.41 -12.06
C VAL A 239 -5.04 21.08 -12.73
N ARG A 240 -4.51 20.82 -13.94
CA ARG A 240 -4.74 19.56 -14.64
C ARG A 240 -4.23 18.37 -13.85
N ILE A 241 -3.00 18.44 -13.30
CA ILE A 241 -2.39 17.35 -12.54
C ILE A 241 -3.20 17.07 -11.27
N ILE A 242 -3.57 18.10 -10.51
CA ILE A 242 -4.37 17.93 -9.30
C ILE A 242 -5.74 17.32 -9.64
N THR A 243 -6.38 17.75 -10.71
CA THR A 243 -7.65 17.14 -11.14
C THR A 243 -7.51 15.65 -11.48
N GLU A 244 -6.40 15.23 -12.09
CA GLU A 244 -6.12 13.81 -12.35
C GLU A 244 -5.89 13.04 -11.04
N ILE A 245 -5.22 13.66 -10.05
CA ILE A 245 -4.98 13.08 -8.73
C ILE A 245 -6.28 12.99 -7.93
N ASP A 246 -7.14 14.00 -7.97
CA ASP A 246 -8.46 14.00 -7.31
C ASP A 246 -9.32 12.82 -7.80
N ARG A 247 -9.34 12.56 -9.11
CA ARG A 247 -10.04 11.41 -9.67
C ARG A 247 -9.48 10.08 -9.15
N TRP A 248 -8.18 10.02 -8.96
CA TRP A 248 -7.54 8.84 -8.37
C TRP A 248 -7.93 8.69 -6.89
N VAL A 249 -7.92 9.78 -6.10
CA VAL A 249 -8.38 9.79 -4.70
C VAL A 249 -9.84 9.33 -4.61
N ASP A 250 -10.71 9.81 -5.48
CA ASP A 250 -12.10 9.37 -5.53
C ASP A 250 -12.21 7.88 -5.86
N ARG A 251 -11.41 7.38 -6.81
CA ARG A 251 -11.37 5.95 -7.14
C ARG A 251 -10.88 5.12 -5.96
N MET A 252 -9.84 5.57 -5.27
CA MET A 252 -9.33 4.92 -4.05
C MET A 252 -10.42 4.85 -2.97
N LYS A 253 -11.14 5.95 -2.73
CA LYS A 253 -12.25 6.00 -1.76
C LYS A 253 -13.39 5.05 -2.14
N LYS A 254 -13.68 4.89 -3.42
CA LYS A 254 -14.76 4.00 -3.90
C LYS A 254 -14.35 2.52 -3.93
N LEU A 255 -13.11 2.21 -4.26
CA LEU A 255 -12.65 0.84 -4.52
C LEU A 255 -11.99 0.21 -3.29
N THR A 256 -11.12 0.96 -2.62
CA THR A 256 -10.24 0.42 -1.57
C THR A 256 -10.76 0.66 -0.17
N PHE A 257 -11.27 1.85 0.15
CA PHE A 257 -11.74 2.19 1.49
C PHE A 257 -12.86 1.28 2.00
N PRO A 258 -13.89 0.90 1.20
CA PRO A 258 -14.91 -0.03 1.68
C PRO A 258 -14.37 -1.42 2.02
N ALA A 259 -13.28 -1.85 1.37
CA ALA A 259 -12.62 -3.10 1.73
C ALA A 259 -11.80 -2.96 3.02
N LEU A 260 -11.09 -1.84 3.19
CA LEU A 260 -10.38 -1.52 4.43
C LEU A 260 -11.32 -1.36 5.62
N GLU A 261 -12.52 -0.78 5.44
CA GLU A 261 -13.52 -0.66 6.51
C GLU A 261 -13.95 -1.99 7.09
N LYS A 262 -14.05 -3.03 6.28
CA LYS A 262 -14.45 -4.38 6.71
C LYS A 262 -13.41 -5.05 7.61
N ILE A 263 -12.16 -4.62 7.52
CA ILE A 263 -11.03 -5.22 8.24
C ILE A 263 -10.44 -4.28 9.30
N TYR A 264 -10.87 -3.04 9.31
CA TYR A 264 -10.47 -2.06 10.33
C TYR A 264 -11.29 -2.28 11.60
N VAL A 265 -10.67 -2.89 12.58
CA VAL A 265 -11.30 -3.20 13.89
C VAL A 265 -10.50 -2.52 15.00
#